data_1432e7b053ed6f1210fd78fea2a6a1a6
#
_entry.id   1432e7b053ed6f1210fd78fea2a6a1a6
#
_cell.length_a   1.000
_cell.length_b   1.000
_cell.length_c   1.000
_cell.angle_alpha   90.00
_cell.angle_beta   90.00
_cell.angle_gamma   90.00
#
_symmetry.space_group_name_H-M   'P 1'
#
loop_
_entity.id
_entity.type
_entity.pdbx_description
1 polymer ?
#
loop_
_entity_poly.entity_id
_entity_poly.type
_entity_poly.pdbx_seq_one_letter_code
_entity_poly.pdbx_strand_id
1 'polypeptide(L)'
;PIFAAVLSRIALSERTSARTWRAIVLTMTGIVVIVGGSMAGGGIAGDLVALQAIMVFAVNLVIWRRHPDLPRTLVVAVTATFTFLITVGPADPSLLDQKALLATLAMGGFFGPVARLCMSTATRHAPPAEVSMFTPVETVAASLWVWLWFDEVPATATFIGGAIVVASVFYGLTGPAREVDPEPPRQA
;
A
#
# COMPACT_ATOMS: atom_id res chain seq x y z
N PRO A 1 3.07 -6.24 -3.16
CA PRO A 1 4.38 -5.95 -3.81
C PRO A 1 4.62 -6.76 -5.09
N ILE A 2 4.27 -8.06 -5.13
CA ILE A 2 4.49 -8.92 -6.31
C ILE A 2 3.81 -8.35 -7.55
N PHE A 3 2.51 -8.02 -7.47
CA PHE A 3 1.77 -7.45 -8.61
C PHE A 3 2.38 -6.14 -9.10
N ALA A 4 2.81 -5.27 -8.20
CA ALA A 4 3.47 -4.02 -8.55
C ALA A 4 4.81 -4.27 -9.28
N ALA A 5 5.61 -5.25 -8.83
CA ALA A 5 6.87 -5.60 -9.47
C ALA A 5 6.67 -6.21 -10.88
N VAL A 6 5.68 -7.10 -11.03
CA VAL A 6 5.35 -7.71 -12.33
C VAL A 6 4.80 -6.67 -13.30
N LEU A 7 3.85 -5.83 -12.86
CA LEU A 7 3.26 -4.79 -13.69
C LEU A 7 4.26 -3.70 -14.08
N SER A 8 5.17 -3.30 -13.16
CA SER A 8 6.26 -2.37 -13.50
C SER A 8 7.14 -2.92 -14.61
N ARG A 9 7.46 -4.21 -14.56
CA ARG A 9 8.26 -4.86 -15.59
C ARG A 9 7.55 -4.87 -16.95
N ILE A 10 6.25 -5.17 -16.97
CA ILE A 10 5.46 -5.28 -18.21
C ILE A 10 5.14 -3.90 -18.79
N ALA A 11 4.67 -2.96 -17.97
CA ALA A 11 4.13 -1.68 -18.43
C ALA A 11 5.17 -0.57 -18.54
N LEU A 12 6.24 -0.62 -17.74
CA LEU A 12 7.28 0.42 -17.66
C LEU A 12 8.64 -0.08 -18.15
N SER A 13 8.77 -1.38 -18.45
CA SER A 13 10.06 -2.03 -18.75
C SER A 13 11.11 -1.86 -17.63
N GLU A 14 10.68 -1.48 -16.43
CA GLU A 14 11.55 -1.31 -15.26
C GLU A 14 11.94 -2.69 -14.71
N ARG A 15 13.25 -2.95 -14.60
CA ARG A 15 13.75 -4.19 -14.01
C ARG A 15 13.83 -4.06 -12.50
N THR A 16 13.08 -4.88 -11.78
CA THR A 16 13.21 -5.00 -10.32
C THR A 16 14.52 -5.70 -9.98
N SER A 17 15.31 -5.14 -9.07
CA SER A 17 16.60 -5.71 -8.68
C SER A 17 16.42 -7.08 -7.99
N ALA A 18 17.43 -7.95 -8.06
CA ALA A 18 17.42 -9.22 -7.34
C ALA A 18 17.28 -9.02 -5.81
N ARG A 19 17.79 -7.89 -5.30
CA ARG A 19 17.66 -7.51 -3.89
C ARG A 19 16.20 -7.17 -3.55
N THR A 20 15.54 -6.36 -4.38
CA THR A 20 14.12 -6.02 -4.22
C THR A 20 13.25 -7.27 -4.29
N TRP A 21 13.55 -8.22 -5.20
CA TRP A 21 12.85 -9.50 -5.27
C TRP A 21 13.02 -10.31 -3.98
N ARG A 22 14.23 -10.41 -3.45
CA ARG A 22 14.47 -11.10 -2.17
C ARG A 22 13.71 -10.42 -1.02
N ALA A 23 13.70 -9.10 -0.98
CA ALA A 23 12.93 -8.34 -0.01
C ALA A 23 11.42 -8.61 -0.14
N ILE A 24 10.87 -8.65 -1.37
CA ILE A 24 9.46 -8.98 -1.63
C ILE A 24 9.14 -10.39 -1.10
N VAL A 25 10.00 -11.39 -1.37
CA VAL A 25 9.78 -12.77 -0.88
C VAL A 25 9.80 -12.81 0.65
N LEU A 26 10.77 -12.15 1.28
CA LEU A 26 10.82 -12.07 2.75
C LEU A 26 9.59 -11.35 3.34
N THR A 27 9.15 -10.25 2.72
CA THR A 27 7.92 -9.55 3.12
C THR A 27 6.70 -10.47 3.02
N MET A 28 6.57 -11.24 1.94
CA MET A 28 5.49 -12.22 1.79
C MET A 28 5.54 -13.31 2.86
N THR A 29 6.73 -13.79 3.20
CA THR A 29 6.92 -14.74 4.30
C THR A 29 6.43 -14.16 5.62
N GLY A 30 6.78 -12.91 5.92
CA GLY A 30 6.29 -12.20 7.12
C GLY A 30 4.76 -12.09 7.16
N ILE A 31 4.13 -11.76 6.02
CA ILE A 31 2.66 -11.70 5.89
C ILE A 31 2.04 -13.08 6.14
N VAL A 32 2.60 -14.15 5.57
CA VAL A 32 2.11 -15.52 5.77
C VAL A 32 2.18 -15.92 7.24
N VAL A 33 3.24 -15.53 7.97
CA VAL A 33 3.36 -15.76 9.41
C VAL A 33 2.26 -15.00 10.17
N ILE A 34 2.00 -13.73 9.84
CA ILE A 34 0.95 -12.93 10.47
C ILE A 34 -0.42 -13.58 10.24
N VAL A 35 -0.75 -13.88 9.00
CA VAL A 35 -2.05 -14.44 8.60
C VAL A 35 -2.23 -15.85 9.17
N GLY A 36 -1.18 -16.69 9.14
CA GLY A 36 -1.21 -18.05 9.70
C GLY A 36 -1.48 -18.09 11.20
N GLY A 37 -1.08 -17.05 11.93
CA GLY A 37 -1.39 -16.89 13.36
C GLY A 37 -2.79 -16.33 13.66
N SER A 38 -3.48 -15.82 12.62
CA SER A 38 -4.78 -15.14 12.74
C SER A 38 -5.88 -15.81 11.90
N MET A 39 -5.83 -17.13 11.69
CA MET A 39 -6.82 -17.84 10.87
C MET A 39 -8.22 -17.84 11.49
N ALA A 40 -8.89 -16.69 11.43
CA ALA A 40 -10.32 -16.56 11.65
C ALA A 40 -11.01 -16.41 10.28
N GLY A 41 -11.71 -17.45 9.91
CA GLY A 41 -12.65 -17.68 8.82
C GLY A 41 -13.01 -16.54 7.85
N GLY A 42 -12.12 -16.23 6.90
CA GLY A 42 -12.46 -15.46 5.71
C GLY A 42 -13.09 -16.37 4.65
N GLY A 43 -14.19 -15.95 4.04
CA GLY A 43 -14.77 -16.68 2.91
C GLY A 43 -14.01 -16.40 1.62
N ILE A 44 -13.91 -17.39 0.73
CA ILE A 44 -13.24 -17.30 -0.59
C ILE A 44 -13.67 -16.05 -1.39
N ALA A 45 -14.94 -15.64 -1.28
CA ALA A 45 -15.44 -14.43 -1.93
C ALA A 45 -14.73 -13.16 -1.41
N GLY A 46 -14.52 -13.04 -0.10
CA GLY A 46 -13.78 -11.92 0.50
C GLY A 46 -12.32 -11.89 0.05
N ASP A 47 -11.68 -13.05 -0.03
CA ASP A 47 -10.30 -13.18 -0.48
C ASP A 47 -10.14 -12.77 -1.96
N LEU A 48 -11.09 -13.12 -2.82
CA LEU A 48 -11.10 -12.71 -4.23
C LEU A 48 -11.27 -11.20 -4.39
N VAL A 49 -12.15 -10.57 -3.61
CA VAL A 49 -12.33 -9.11 -3.61
C VAL A 49 -11.07 -8.41 -3.10
N ALA A 50 -10.44 -8.92 -2.05
CA ALA A 50 -9.18 -8.41 -1.55
C ALA A 50 -8.05 -8.52 -2.58
N LEU A 51 -7.96 -9.65 -3.27
CA LEU A 51 -6.99 -9.86 -4.35
C LEU A 51 -7.19 -8.84 -5.49
N GLN A 52 -8.45 -8.63 -5.89
CA GLN A 52 -8.80 -7.63 -6.90
C GLN A 52 -8.40 -6.21 -6.46
N ALA A 53 -8.65 -5.85 -5.21
CA ALA A 53 -8.27 -4.55 -4.67
C ALA A 53 -6.73 -4.35 -4.71
N ILE A 54 -5.95 -5.38 -4.35
CA ILE A 54 -4.48 -5.34 -4.42
C ILE A 54 -4.00 -5.20 -5.87
N MET A 55 -4.63 -5.86 -6.83
CA MET A 55 -4.29 -5.71 -8.25
C MET A 55 -4.58 -4.30 -8.76
N VAL A 56 -5.76 -3.73 -8.45
CA VAL A 56 -6.12 -2.36 -8.81
C VAL A 56 -5.17 -1.36 -8.17
N PHE A 57 -4.77 -1.57 -6.91
CA PHE A 57 -3.77 -0.75 -6.24
C PHE A 57 -2.41 -0.79 -6.97
N ALA A 58 -1.95 -1.96 -7.39
CA ALA A 58 -0.71 -2.09 -8.14
C ALA A 58 -0.77 -1.38 -9.51
N VAL A 59 -1.90 -1.48 -10.22
CA VAL A 59 -2.15 -0.72 -11.46
C VAL A 59 -2.10 0.78 -11.20
N ASN A 60 -2.71 1.25 -10.12
CA ASN A 60 -2.70 2.65 -9.74
C ASN A 60 -1.26 3.19 -9.52
N LEU A 61 -0.39 2.44 -8.83
CA LEU A 61 1.01 2.83 -8.64
C LEU A 61 1.76 2.91 -9.97
N VAL A 62 1.50 1.99 -10.91
CA VAL A 62 2.12 1.99 -12.25
C VAL A 62 1.64 3.18 -13.08
N ILE A 63 0.35 3.52 -13.02
CA ILE A 63 -0.20 4.71 -13.70
C ILE A 63 0.47 5.98 -13.16
N TRP A 64 0.59 6.13 -11.84
CA TRP A 64 1.27 7.28 -11.23
C TRP A 64 2.74 7.39 -11.67
N ARG A 65 3.42 6.26 -11.81
CA ARG A 65 4.81 6.21 -12.26
C ARG A 65 4.95 6.58 -13.73
N ARG A 66 4.04 6.07 -14.55
CA ARG A 66 4.03 6.30 -16.02
C ARG A 66 3.69 7.73 -16.39
N HIS A 67 2.86 8.39 -15.60
CA HIS A 67 2.36 9.74 -15.85
C HIS A 67 2.73 10.69 -14.70
N PRO A 68 4.02 11.09 -14.59
CA PRO A 68 4.50 11.96 -13.50
C PRO A 68 3.86 13.34 -13.52
N ASP A 69 3.38 13.80 -14.68
CA ASP A 69 2.81 15.14 -14.89
C ASP A 69 1.34 15.26 -14.49
N LEU A 70 0.69 14.14 -14.15
CA LEU A 70 -0.69 14.18 -13.67
C LEU A 70 -0.83 15.08 -12.43
N PRO A 71 -1.86 15.96 -12.41
CA PRO A 71 -2.14 16.82 -11.26
C PRO A 71 -2.67 15.98 -10.10
N ARG A 72 -1.79 15.54 -9.22
CA ARG A 72 -2.08 14.58 -8.15
C ARG A 72 -3.22 14.99 -7.26
N THR A 73 -3.24 16.27 -6.87
CA THR A 73 -4.31 16.82 -6.03
C THR A 73 -5.68 16.70 -6.72
N LEU A 74 -5.75 16.99 -8.02
CA LEU A 74 -6.98 16.85 -8.79
C LEU A 74 -7.43 15.39 -8.87
N VAL A 75 -6.50 14.47 -9.16
CA VAL A 75 -6.83 13.03 -9.23
C VAL A 75 -7.30 12.49 -7.89
N VAL A 76 -6.65 12.89 -6.78
CA VAL A 76 -7.09 12.52 -5.43
C VAL A 76 -8.48 13.09 -5.13
N ALA A 77 -8.74 14.35 -5.46
CA ALA A 77 -10.04 14.98 -5.26
C ALA A 77 -11.16 14.29 -6.08
N VAL A 78 -10.90 14.03 -7.37
CA VAL A 78 -11.85 13.32 -8.24
C VAL A 78 -12.13 11.91 -7.72
N THR A 79 -11.09 11.17 -7.34
CA THR A 79 -11.25 9.81 -6.78
C THR A 79 -12.06 9.84 -5.48
N ALA A 80 -11.79 10.80 -4.58
CA ALA A 80 -12.54 10.96 -3.34
C ALA A 80 -14.02 11.30 -3.61
N THR A 81 -14.28 12.17 -4.59
CA THR A 81 -15.65 12.53 -5.01
C THR A 81 -16.41 11.31 -5.55
N PHE A 82 -15.79 10.53 -6.44
CA PHE A 82 -16.41 9.31 -6.94
C PHE A 82 -16.68 8.29 -5.82
N THR A 83 -15.73 8.08 -4.92
CA THR A 83 -15.90 7.21 -3.76
C THR A 83 -17.08 7.68 -2.92
N PHE A 84 -17.16 8.97 -2.62
CA PHE A 84 -18.27 9.56 -1.86
C PHE A 84 -19.61 9.32 -2.55
N LEU A 85 -19.73 9.60 -3.84
CA LEU A 85 -20.98 9.42 -4.60
C LEU A 85 -21.47 7.98 -4.62
N ILE A 86 -20.54 7.01 -4.66
CA ILE A 86 -20.89 5.58 -4.64
C ILE A 86 -21.30 5.12 -3.25
N THR A 87 -20.66 5.65 -2.19
CA THR A 87 -20.83 5.16 -0.82
C THR A 87 -21.89 5.93 -0.02
N VAL A 88 -22.24 7.14 -0.42
CA VAL A 88 -23.18 7.99 0.34
C VAL A 88 -24.59 7.39 0.40
N GLY A 89 -25.03 6.71 -0.66
CA GLY A 89 -26.38 6.12 -0.72
C GLY A 89 -26.63 5.04 0.33
N PRO A 90 -25.76 4.04 0.48
CA PRO A 90 -25.89 3.00 1.51
C PRO A 90 -25.39 3.43 2.89
N ALA A 91 -24.78 4.60 3.03
CA ALA A 91 -24.26 5.07 4.31
C ALA A 91 -25.39 5.52 5.24
N ASP A 92 -25.33 5.09 6.48
CA ASP A 92 -26.22 5.55 7.55
C ASP A 92 -25.42 6.29 8.64
N PRO A 93 -25.32 7.64 8.55
CA PRO A 93 -24.57 8.44 9.52
C PRO A 93 -25.17 8.39 10.93
N SER A 94 -26.45 8.00 11.08
CA SER A 94 -27.10 7.93 12.39
C SER A 94 -26.55 6.83 13.30
N LEU A 95 -25.84 5.86 12.70
CA LEU A 95 -25.15 4.76 13.40
C LEU A 95 -23.81 5.19 14.01
N LEU A 96 -23.30 6.38 13.66
CA LEU A 96 -22.02 6.89 14.15
C LEU A 96 -22.23 7.69 15.45
N ASP A 97 -21.53 7.29 16.50
CA ASP A 97 -21.36 8.14 17.66
C ASP A 97 -20.46 9.35 17.34
N GLN A 98 -20.42 10.33 18.23
CA GLN A 98 -19.63 11.54 18.03
C GLN A 98 -18.13 11.25 17.84
N LYS A 99 -17.59 10.24 18.52
CA LYS A 99 -16.16 9.87 18.41
C LYS A 99 -15.87 9.21 17.07
N ALA A 100 -16.74 8.30 16.63
CA ALA A 100 -16.62 7.64 15.33
C ALA A 100 -16.78 8.65 14.19
N LEU A 101 -17.69 9.62 14.32
CA LEU A 101 -17.87 10.70 13.34
C LEU A 101 -16.61 11.56 13.23
N LEU A 102 -16.03 12.01 14.35
CA LEU A 102 -14.79 12.79 14.34
C LEU A 102 -13.62 12.01 13.77
N ALA A 103 -13.47 10.72 14.11
CA ALA A 103 -12.45 9.86 13.55
C ALA A 103 -12.62 9.70 12.03
N THR A 104 -13.83 9.48 11.55
CA THR A 104 -14.15 9.35 10.12
C THR A 104 -13.83 10.64 9.36
N LEU A 105 -14.20 11.80 9.92
CA LEU A 105 -13.89 13.09 9.33
C LEU A 105 -12.38 13.36 9.29
N ALA A 106 -11.65 13.03 10.36
CA ALA A 106 -10.19 13.16 10.38
C ALA A 106 -9.52 12.24 9.36
N MET A 107 -9.94 10.98 9.30
CA MET A 107 -9.40 10.00 8.35
C MET A 107 -9.71 10.36 6.90
N GLY A 108 -10.96 10.70 6.59
CA GLY A 108 -11.39 11.03 5.23
C GLY A 108 -10.98 12.43 4.77
N GLY A 109 -10.99 13.41 5.68
CA GLY A 109 -10.71 14.83 5.36
C GLY A 109 -9.23 15.20 5.37
N PHE A 110 -8.43 14.53 6.18
CA PHE A 110 -7.01 14.87 6.33
C PHE A 110 -6.08 13.70 6.06
N PHE A 111 -6.12 12.65 6.87
CA PHE A 111 -5.12 11.57 6.78
C PHE A 111 -5.17 10.82 5.46
N GLY A 112 -6.36 10.49 4.96
CA GLY A 112 -6.53 9.77 3.70
C GLY A 112 -5.99 10.54 2.48
N PRO A 113 -6.39 11.79 2.24
CA PRO A 113 -5.84 12.62 1.18
C PRO A 113 -4.33 12.81 1.28
N VAL A 114 -3.80 13.11 2.47
CA VAL A 114 -2.35 13.27 2.69
C VAL A 114 -1.61 11.98 2.37
N ALA A 115 -2.05 10.83 2.88
CA ALA A 115 -1.43 9.55 2.61
C ALA A 115 -1.42 9.22 1.10
N ARG A 116 -2.52 9.46 0.40
CA ARG A 116 -2.62 9.26 -1.06
C ARG A 116 -1.67 10.19 -1.84
N LEU A 117 -1.55 11.45 -1.44
CA LEU A 117 -0.61 12.40 -2.03
C LEU A 117 0.83 11.98 -1.78
N CYS A 118 1.19 11.56 -0.57
CA CYS A 118 2.51 11.04 -0.24
C CYS A 118 2.84 9.79 -1.08
N MET A 119 1.92 8.82 -1.13
CA MET A 119 2.10 7.59 -1.88
C MET A 119 2.27 7.85 -3.39
N SER A 120 1.41 8.71 -3.97
CA SER A 120 1.52 9.09 -5.37
C SER A 120 2.81 9.86 -5.66
N THR A 121 3.30 10.68 -4.73
CA THR A 121 4.55 11.42 -4.87
C THR A 121 5.76 10.48 -4.77
N ALA A 122 5.70 9.48 -3.89
CA ALA A 122 6.75 8.47 -3.76
C ALA A 122 7.05 7.75 -5.09
N THR A 123 6.01 7.52 -5.91
CA THR A 123 6.20 6.90 -7.25
C THR A 123 6.99 7.75 -8.24
N ARG A 124 7.22 9.05 -7.98
CA ARG A 124 8.14 9.87 -8.79
C ARG A 124 9.60 9.50 -8.53
N HIS A 125 9.91 9.12 -7.31
CA HIS A 125 11.28 8.93 -6.82
C HIS A 125 11.68 7.46 -6.75
N ALA A 126 10.70 6.54 -6.59
CA ALA A 126 10.95 5.11 -6.44
C ALA A 126 10.04 4.28 -7.36
N PRO A 127 10.52 3.11 -7.83
CA PRO A 127 9.71 2.18 -8.61
C PRO A 127 8.46 1.70 -7.84
N PRO A 128 7.33 1.41 -8.54
CA PRO A 128 6.11 0.91 -7.91
C PRO A 128 6.32 -0.32 -7.01
N ALA A 129 7.26 -1.20 -7.37
CA ALA A 129 7.62 -2.37 -6.57
C ALA A 129 8.13 -1.97 -5.17
N GLU A 130 8.99 -0.96 -5.08
CA GLU A 130 9.54 -0.47 -3.81
C GLU A 130 8.50 0.30 -2.99
N VAL A 131 7.73 1.17 -3.65
CA VAL A 131 6.65 1.93 -3.00
C VAL A 131 5.61 0.98 -2.39
N SER A 132 5.24 -0.08 -3.09
CA SER A 132 4.26 -1.06 -2.61
C SER A 132 4.74 -1.89 -1.40
N MET A 133 6.04 -1.95 -1.14
CA MET A 133 6.59 -2.65 0.05
C MET A 133 6.26 -1.93 1.37
N PHE A 134 5.87 -0.66 1.33
CA PHE A 134 5.45 0.07 2.53
C PHE A 134 4.04 -0.34 3.01
N THR A 135 3.18 -0.87 2.15
CA THR A 135 1.83 -1.30 2.54
C THR A 135 1.82 -2.36 3.66
N PRO A 136 2.65 -3.42 3.61
CA PRO A 136 2.76 -4.36 4.74
C PRO A 136 3.30 -3.72 6.03
N VAL A 137 4.17 -2.72 5.93
CA VAL A 137 4.65 -1.97 7.11
C VAL A 137 3.51 -1.18 7.76
N GLU A 138 2.63 -0.58 6.95
CA GLU A 138 1.43 0.10 7.42
C GLU A 138 0.52 -0.86 8.21
N THR A 139 0.34 -2.10 7.73
CA THR A 139 -0.44 -3.13 8.43
C THR A 139 0.17 -3.48 9.79
N VAL A 140 1.49 -3.62 9.87
CA VAL A 140 2.20 -3.85 11.15
C VAL A 140 2.03 -2.66 12.09
N ALA A 141 2.19 -1.44 11.58
CA ALA A 141 2.01 -0.22 12.36
C ALA A 141 0.57 -0.09 12.87
N ALA A 142 -0.43 -0.41 12.05
CA ALA A 142 -1.84 -0.40 12.45
C ALA A 142 -2.10 -1.37 13.62
N SER A 143 -1.53 -2.58 13.59
CA SER A 143 -1.64 -3.54 14.70
C SER A 143 -1.02 -3.01 15.99
N LEU A 144 0.13 -2.30 15.90
CA LEU A 144 0.76 -1.66 17.06
C LEU A 144 -0.09 -0.51 17.62
N TRP A 145 -0.72 0.29 16.74
CA TRP A 145 -1.62 1.36 17.16
C TRP A 145 -2.86 0.81 17.87
N VAL A 146 -3.48 -0.26 17.37
CA VAL A 146 -4.61 -0.94 18.04
C VAL A 146 -4.20 -1.41 19.43
N TRP A 147 -3.05 -2.02 19.57
CA TRP A 147 -2.53 -2.44 20.88
C TRP A 147 -2.35 -1.27 21.84
N LEU A 148 -1.74 -0.17 21.38
CA LEU A 148 -1.47 0.99 22.24
C LEU A 148 -2.73 1.76 22.67
N TRP A 149 -3.78 1.78 21.85
CA TRP A 149 -4.99 2.56 22.13
C TRP A 149 -6.15 1.74 22.72
N PHE A 150 -6.20 0.46 22.41
CA PHE A 150 -7.31 -0.42 22.79
C PHE A 150 -6.89 -1.55 23.73
N ASP A 151 -5.61 -1.62 24.14
CA ASP A 151 -5.03 -2.70 24.95
C ASP A 151 -5.23 -4.12 24.37
N GLU A 152 -5.54 -4.21 23.06
CA GLU A 152 -5.68 -5.48 22.36
C GLU A 152 -4.29 -5.99 21.96
N VAL A 153 -3.76 -6.93 22.75
CA VAL A 153 -2.42 -7.50 22.52
C VAL A 153 -2.43 -8.34 21.24
N PRO A 154 -1.62 -7.97 20.21
CA PRO A 154 -1.52 -8.76 18.99
C PRO A 154 -0.99 -10.17 19.26
N ALA A 155 -1.37 -11.13 18.42
CA ALA A 155 -0.83 -12.48 18.51
C ALA A 155 0.70 -12.49 18.35
N THR A 156 1.39 -13.43 18.99
CA THR A 156 2.86 -13.57 18.87
C THR A 156 3.32 -13.67 17.43
N ALA A 157 2.52 -14.31 16.56
CA ALA A 157 2.77 -14.40 15.13
C ALA A 157 2.81 -13.01 14.45
N THR A 158 2.01 -12.04 14.94
CA THR A 158 2.01 -10.66 14.42
C THR A 158 3.33 -9.94 14.76
N PHE A 159 3.89 -10.16 15.93
CA PHE A 159 5.19 -9.61 16.30
C PHE A 159 6.33 -10.21 15.46
N ILE A 160 6.36 -11.54 15.31
CA ILE A 160 7.39 -12.24 14.53
C ILE A 160 7.29 -11.86 13.05
N GLY A 161 6.11 -11.99 12.46
CA GLY A 161 5.88 -11.67 11.05
C GLY A 161 6.08 -10.18 10.76
N GLY A 162 5.66 -9.31 11.70
CA GLY A 162 5.88 -7.87 11.62
C GLY A 162 7.36 -7.50 11.62
N ALA A 163 8.16 -8.12 12.49
CA ALA A 163 9.61 -7.91 12.51
C ALA A 163 10.26 -8.35 11.18
N ILE A 164 9.83 -9.49 10.62
CA ILE A 164 10.29 -9.95 9.30
C ILE A 164 9.92 -8.95 8.20
N VAL A 165 8.68 -8.43 8.19
CA VAL A 165 8.21 -7.44 7.23
C VAL A 165 9.07 -6.17 7.30
N VAL A 166 9.23 -5.60 8.49
CA VAL A 166 10.01 -4.37 8.67
C VAL A 166 11.46 -4.57 8.26
N ALA A 167 12.10 -5.65 8.73
CA ALA A 167 13.49 -5.97 8.37
C ALA A 167 13.66 -6.19 6.85
N SER A 168 12.71 -6.83 6.19
CA SER A 168 12.76 -7.07 4.74
C SER A 168 12.65 -5.79 3.93
N VAL A 169 11.82 -4.84 4.36
CA VAL A 169 11.70 -3.53 3.72
C VAL A 169 12.98 -2.73 3.87
N PHE A 170 13.54 -2.65 5.09
CA PHE A 170 14.85 -2.02 5.30
C PHE A 170 15.93 -2.68 4.46
N TYR A 171 16.00 -4.00 4.41
CA TYR A 171 16.93 -4.73 3.56
C TYR A 171 16.75 -4.35 2.08
N GLY A 172 15.52 -4.26 1.58
CA GLY A 172 15.24 -3.90 0.19
C GLY A 172 15.71 -2.49 -0.17
N LEU A 173 15.50 -1.53 0.74
CA LEU A 173 15.75 -0.10 0.52
C LEU A 173 17.20 0.33 0.74
N THR A 174 17.96 -0.35 1.59
CA THR A 174 19.36 0.01 1.93
C THR A 174 20.39 -0.48 0.91
N GLY A 175 19.99 -0.85 -0.32
CA GLY A 175 20.88 -1.20 -1.41
C GLY A 175 21.66 0.01 -1.96
N PRO A 176 22.81 -0.21 -2.63
CA PRO A 176 23.47 0.86 -3.36
C PRO A 176 22.47 1.49 -4.33
N ALA A 177 22.49 2.84 -4.38
CA ALA A 177 21.65 3.59 -5.30
C ALA A 177 21.78 3.00 -6.71
N ARG A 178 20.63 2.72 -7.37
CA ARG A 178 20.64 2.30 -8.76
C ARG A 178 21.38 3.37 -9.55
N GLU A 179 22.45 3.02 -10.22
CA GLU A 179 22.88 3.81 -11.37
C GLU A 179 21.68 3.84 -12.33
N VAL A 180 21.07 5.00 -12.46
CA VAL A 180 20.06 5.25 -13.46
C VAL A 180 20.84 5.18 -14.76
N ASP A 181 20.66 4.09 -15.53
CA ASP A 181 21.17 4.03 -16.90
C ASP A 181 20.71 5.30 -17.60
N PRO A 182 21.63 6.12 -18.12
CA PRO A 182 21.24 7.35 -18.79
C PRO A 182 20.26 7.02 -19.90
N GLU A 183 19.10 7.68 -19.86
CA GLU A 183 18.03 7.54 -20.84
C GLU A 183 18.66 7.65 -22.24
N PRO A 184 18.45 6.66 -23.14
CA PRO A 184 18.97 6.79 -24.50
C PRO A 184 18.41 8.08 -25.12
N PRO A 185 19.20 8.83 -25.90
CA PRO A 185 18.78 10.09 -26.47
C PRO A 185 17.46 9.91 -27.21
N ARG A 186 16.45 10.69 -26.84
CA ARG A 186 15.16 10.72 -27.55
C ARG A 186 15.45 11.06 -29.01
N GLN A 187 15.23 10.10 -29.87
CA GLN A 187 15.29 10.37 -31.31
C GLN A 187 14.15 11.34 -31.64
N ALA A 188 14.54 12.52 -32.16
CA ALA A 188 13.65 13.56 -32.58
C ALA A 188 12.85 13.16 -33.83
#